data_44f4535ed9cd54c6565ef3898c16ae8d
#
_entry.id   44f4535ed9cd54c6565ef3898c16ae8d
#
_cell.length_a   1.000
_cell.length_b   1.000
_cell.length_c   1.000
_cell.angle_alpha   90.00
_cell.angle_beta   90.00
_cell.angle_gamma   90.00
#
_symmetry.space_group_name_H-M   'P 1'
#
loop_
_entity.id
_entity.type
_entity.pdbx_description
1 polymer ?
#
loop_
_entity_poly.entity_id
_entity_poly.type
_entity_poly.pdbx_seq_one_letter_code
_entity_poly.pdbx_strand_id
1 'polypeptide(L)'
;MADWLRRRSWTAADRPLDLLLAAKRAAGPAGTVSVVLPALDEESTVGEIVAAIRTELVERVPLVDELVVVDSGSRDATAAVAAAAGARVVHRDALLPRLPAAPGKGEVLWRSLLATSGAIVCFVDADLREFDPAFVSGIVGPLLTDPALHLVKAMYDRPFEADGAVVPAGGGRVTELVARPLLNLHWPQLAGFVQPLGGEYAARRALLERLPFPTGYGVELGLLVDALELAGLDALAQVDVGVRHHRHQDGQALGRMAATIYRTALERLDRAHRLKADPDLVRPLLTQYTRTADGFTPRTHPVPATERPPMATVPEYRDR
;
A
#
# COMPACT_ATOMS: atom_id res chain seq x y z
N MET A 1 9.26 17.82 -12.47
CA MET A 1 9.68 16.91 -11.36
C MET A 1 10.31 17.69 -10.20
N ALA A 2 11.42 18.41 -10.37
CA ALA A 2 12.09 19.14 -9.27
C ALA A 2 11.15 20.11 -8.54
N ASP A 3 10.28 20.80 -9.25
CA ASP A 3 9.29 21.70 -8.66
C ASP A 3 8.22 20.95 -7.85
N TRP A 4 7.74 19.82 -8.35
CA TRP A 4 6.82 18.96 -7.62
C TRP A 4 7.46 18.41 -6.33
N LEU A 5 8.70 17.93 -6.39
CA LEU A 5 9.42 17.47 -5.19
C LEU A 5 9.47 18.54 -4.10
N ARG A 6 9.78 19.79 -4.45
CA ARG A 6 9.81 20.88 -3.47
C ARG A 6 8.46 21.19 -2.85
N ARG A 7 7.36 21.11 -3.64
CA ARG A 7 6.02 21.50 -3.20
C ARG A 7 5.23 20.37 -2.56
N ARG A 8 5.55 19.12 -2.89
CA ARG A 8 4.75 17.92 -2.57
C ARG A 8 5.52 16.85 -1.80
N SER A 9 6.68 17.20 -1.22
CA SER A 9 7.44 16.32 -0.33
C SER A 9 7.71 17.05 0.99
N TRP A 10 7.39 16.40 2.10
CA TRP A 10 7.55 16.94 3.46
C TRP A 10 8.17 15.88 4.36
N THR A 11 8.49 16.26 5.60
CA THR A 11 8.77 15.33 6.69
C THR A 11 7.55 15.17 7.59
N ALA A 12 7.47 14.08 8.35
CA ALA A 12 6.40 13.89 9.32
C ALA A 12 6.40 15.02 10.39
N ALA A 13 7.58 15.55 10.72
CA ALA A 13 7.75 16.63 11.70
C ALA A 13 7.21 18.00 11.24
N ASP A 14 7.01 18.22 9.93
CA ASP A 14 6.50 19.50 9.41
C ASP A 14 5.06 19.78 9.86
N ARG A 15 4.35 18.78 10.35
CA ARG A 15 2.97 18.89 10.83
C ARG A 15 2.80 18.25 12.19
N PRO A 16 3.01 18.99 13.28
CA PRO A 16 2.86 18.46 14.64
C PRO A 16 1.41 18.04 14.93
N LEU A 17 1.24 17.11 15.86
CA LEU A 17 -0.05 16.45 16.14
C LEU A 17 -1.18 17.41 16.56
N ASP A 18 -0.86 18.49 17.26
CA ASP A 18 -1.82 19.53 17.64
C ASP A 18 -2.39 20.27 16.43
N LEU A 19 -1.53 20.60 15.45
CA LEU A 19 -1.96 21.17 14.18
C LEU A 19 -2.88 20.19 13.43
N LEU A 20 -2.50 18.91 13.38
CA LEU A 20 -3.29 17.89 12.69
C LEU A 20 -4.66 17.68 13.34
N LEU A 21 -4.71 17.68 14.67
CA LEU A 21 -5.96 17.57 15.41
C LEU A 21 -6.86 18.77 15.19
N ALA A 22 -6.30 19.98 15.13
CA ALA A 22 -7.05 21.20 14.80
C ALA A 22 -7.60 21.13 13.37
N ALA A 23 -6.80 20.72 12.40
CA ALA A 23 -7.21 20.56 11.00
C ALA A 23 -8.31 19.49 10.86
N LYS A 24 -8.17 18.34 11.53
CA LYS A 24 -9.20 17.30 11.57
C LYS A 24 -10.55 17.83 12.10
N ARG A 25 -10.52 18.55 13.23
CA ARG A 25 -11.72 19.15 13.81
C ARG A 25 -12.38 20.16 12.86
N ALA A 26 -11.57 20.99 12.20
CA ALA A 26 -12.06 21.96 11.22
C ALA A 26 -12.68 21.29 9.98
N ALA A 27 -12.13 20.15 9.54
CA ALA A 27 -12.65 19.37 8.41
C ALA A 27 -13.96 18.62 8.74
N GLY A 28 -14.27 18.41 10.03
CA GLY A 28 -15.45 17.67 10.46
C GLY A 28 -15.51 16.25 9.88
N PRO A 29 -16.63 15.84 9.28
CA PRO A 29 -16.77 14.51 8.68
C PRO A 29 -15.71 14.18 7.60
N ALA A 30 -15.23 15.18 6.86
CA ALA A 30 -14.18 15.01 5.84
C ALA A 30 -12.78 14.75 6.44
N GLY A 31 -12.62 14.96 7.75
CA GLY A 31 -11.38 14.68 8.49
C GLY A 31 -11.38 13.34 9.20
N THR A 32 -12.40 12.50 9.05
CA THR A 32 -12.42 11.16 9.67
C THR A 32 -11.38 10.22 9.03
N VAL A 33 -10.66 9.47 9.88
CA VAL A 33 -9.51 8.65 9.48
C VAL A 33 -9.72 7.20 9.88
N SER A 34 -9.66 6.30 8.90
CA SER A 34 -9.56 4.86 9.12
C SER A 34 -8.15 4.39 8.83
N VAL A 35 -7.52 3.69 9.78
CA VAL A 35 -6.25 3.00 9.58
C VAL A 35 -6.52 1.52 9.35
N VAL A 36 -5.95 0.97 8.29
CA VAL A 36 -6.12 -0.42 7.87
C VAL A 36 -4.76 -1.11 7.83
N LEU A 37 -4.65 -2.23 8.52
CA LEU A 37 -3.51 -3.15 8.44
C LEU A 37 -3.96 -4.43 7.72
N PRO A 38 -3.53 -4.67 6.48
CA PRO A 38 -3.68 -5.98 5.84
C PRO A 38 -2.71 -6.96 6.51
N ALA A 39 -3.18 -8.09 7.01
CA ALA A 39 -2.36 -9.04 7.74
C ALA A 39 -2.50 -10.47 7.20
N LEU A 40 -1.37 -11.21 7.18
CA LEU A 40 -1.30 -12.63 6.91
C LEU A 40 -0.04 -13.22 7.60
N ASP A 41 -0.24 -13.98 8.67
CA ASP A 41 0.83 -14.61 9.45
C ASP A 41 1.85 -13.59 10.02
N GLU A 42 1.34 -12.55 10.73
CA GLU A 42 2.10 -11.42 11.29
C GLU A 42 1.93 -11.30 12.82
N GLU A 43 1.75 -12.42 13.54
CA GLU A 43 1.59 -12.43 15.01
C GLU A 43 2.73 -11.75 15.76
N SER A 44 3.94 -11.73 15.16
CA SER A 44 5.16 -11.19 15.78
C SER A 44 5.24 -9.66 15.77
N THR A 45 4.45 -8.99 14.96
CA THR A 45 4.58 -7.52 14.70
C THR A 45 3.26 -6.78 14.85
N VAL A 46 2.14 -7.36 14.45
CA VAL A 46 0.84 -6.67 14.39
C VAL A 46 0.41 -6.09 15.73
N GLY A 47 0.71 -6.77 16.85
CA GLY A 47 0.34 -6.32 18.19
C GLY A 47 1.01 -5.01 18.60
N GLU A 48 2.32 -4.89 18.36
CA GLU A 48 3.09 -3.68 18.67
C GLU A 48 2.62 -2.49 17.81
N ILE A 49 2.38 -2.72 16.51
CA ILE A 49 1.89 -1.68 15.60
C ILE A 49 0.53 -1.16 16.03
N VAL A 50 -0.41 -2.07 16.32
CA VAL A 50 -1.77 -1.72 16.77
C VAL A 50 -1.72 -0.97 18.09
N ALA A 51 -0.94 -1.45 19.07
CA ALA A 51 -0.80 -0.80 20.38
C ALA A 51 -0.21 0.61 20.25
N ALA A 52 0.81 0.80 19.42
CA ALA A 52 1.45 2.10 19.20
C ALA A 52 0.46 3.11 18.57
N ILE A 53 -0.26 2.70 17.52
CA ILE A 53 -1.27 3.55 16.86
C ILE A 53 -2.38 3.90 17.86
N ARG A 54 -2.89 2.92 18.59
CA ARG A 54 -3.97 3.10 19.56
C ARG A 54 -3.59 4.09 20.65
N THR A 55 -2.46 3.86 21.31
CA THR A 55 -1.99 4.70 22.40
C THR A 55 -1.78 6.14 21.96
N GLU A 56 -1.07 6.35 20.85
CA GLU A 56 -0.67 7.68 20.43
C GLU A 56 -1.76 8.43 19.64
N LEU A 57 -2.45 7.74 18.72
CA LEU A 57 -3.30 8.39 17.72
C LEU A 57 -4.79 8.13 17.88
N VAL A 58 -5.20 7.30 18.86
CA VAL A 58 -6.60 7.12 19.24
C VAL A 58 -6.83 7.68 20.65
N GLU A 59 -6.02 7.29 21.64
CA GLU A 59 -6.24 7.63 23.05
C GLU A 59 -5.62 8.98 23.43
N ARG A 60 -4.33 9.21 23.11
CA ARG A 60 -3.63 10.46 23.47
C ARG A 60 -4.03 11.62 22.57
N VAL A 61 -3.96 11.43 21.26
CA VAL A 61 -4.36 12.42 20.25
C VAL A 61 -5.37 11.77 19.31
N PRO A 62 -6.68 12.07 19.40
CA PRO A 62 -7.72 11.36 18.65
C PRO A 62 -7.71 11.73 17.16
N LEU A 63 -6.64 11.36 16.49
CA LEU A 63 -6.44 11.55 15.06
C LEU A 63 -7.08 10.41 14.24
N VAL A 64 -7.04 9.18 14.75
CA VAL A 64 -7.58 7.98 14.13
C VAL A 64 -8.94 7.64 14.73
N ASP A 65 -9.96 7.46 13.89
CA ASP A 65 -11.34 7.13 14.31
C ASP A 65 -11.59 5.61 14.26
N GLU A 66 -10.96 4.93 13.31
CA GLU A 66 -11.08 3.48 13.14
C GLU A 66 -9.70 2.85 12.96
N LEU A 67 -9.40 1.81 13.73
CA LEU A 67 -8.20 0.98 13.60
C LEU A 67 -8.63 -0.45 13.30
N VAL A 68 -8.38 -0.90 12.08
CA VAL A 68 -8.90 -2.14 11.53
C VAL A 68 -7.77 -3.02 11.03
N VAL A 69 -7.72 -4.26 11.50
CA VAL A 69 -6.87 -5.31 10.92
C VAL A 69 -7.76 -6.19 10.04
N VAL A 70 -7.40 -6.30 8.77
CA VAL A 70 -8.07 -7.19 7.83
C VAL A 70 -7.23 -8.44 7.66
N ASP A 71 -7.64 -9.50 8.33
CA ASP A 71 -6.96 -10.80 8.32
C ASP A 71 -7.29 -11.58 7.04
N SER A 72 -6.25 -12.03 6.34
CA SER A 72 -6.34 -12.75 5.08
C SER A 72 -6.46 -14.26 5.23
N GLY A 73 -6.74 -14.76 6.44
CA GLY A 73 -6.78 -16.17 6.78
C GLY A 73 -5.45 -16.65 7.37
N SER A 74 -4.90 -15.92 8.32
CA SER A 74 -3.71 -16.28 9.08
C SER A 74 -3.88 -17.62 9.78
N ARG A 75 -2.79 -18.37 9.88
CA ARG A 75 -2.74 -19.69 10.55
C ARG A 75 -2.11 -19.62 11.94
N ASP A 76 -1.48 -18.49 12.23
CA ASP A 76 -0.87 -18.15 13.52
C ASP A 76 -1.84 -17.35 14.40
N ALA A 77 -1.36 -16.73 15.46
CA ALA A 77 -2.16 -15.95 16.40
C ALA A 77 -2.43 -14.49 15.95
N THR A 78 -2.16 -14.12 14.69
CA THR A 78 -2.28 -12.74 14.18
C THR A 78 -3.59 -12.08 14.58
N ALA A 79 -4.74 -12.71 14.31
CA ALA A 79 -6.07 -12.14 14.59
C ALA A 79 -6.29 -11.93 16.10
N ALA A 80 -5.88 -12.89 16.93
CA ALA A 80 -6.02 -12.81 18.38
C ALA A 80 -5.12 -11.71 18.98
N VAL A 81 -3.87 -11.63 18.52
CA VAL A 81 -2.90 -10.62 18.97
C VAL A 81 -3.36 -9.21 18.59
N ALA A 82 -3.84 -9.01 17.35
CA ALA A 82 -4.36 -7.73 16.90
C ALA A 82 -5.61 -7.29 17.71
N ALA A 83 -6.54 -8.21 17.98
CA ALA A 83 -7.72 -7.94 18.78
C ALA A 83 -7.36 -7.60 20.23
N ALA A 84 -6.43 -8.34 20.85
CA ALA A 84 -5.95 -8.06 22.20
C ALA A 84 -5.26 -6.70 22.33
N ALA A 85 -4.56 -6.25 21.28
CA ALA A 85 -3.97 -4.92 21.20
C ALA A 85 -4.99 -3.80 20.98
N GLY A 86 -6.24 -4.14 20.64
CA GLY A 86 -7.38 -3.21 20.56
C GLY A 86 -7.79 -2.79 19.16
N ALA A 87 -7.35 -3.49 18.10
CA ALA A 87 -7.88 -3.31 16.76
C ALA A 87 -9.23 -4.03 16.60
N ARG A 88 -10.07 -3.48 15.73
CA ARG A 88 -11.18 -4.24 15.19
C ARG A 88 -10.67 -5.19 14.11
N VAL A 89 -10.76 -6.48 14.36
CA VAL A 89 -10.31 -7.50 13.41
C VAL A 89 -11.48 -7.98 12.55
N VAL A 90 -11.25 -8.03 11.24
CA VAL A 90 -12.24 -8.49 10.27
C VAL A 90 -11.58 -9.51 9.35
N HIS A 91 -12.21 -10.66 9.18
CA HIS A 91 -11.74 -11.66 8.22
C HIS A 91 -12.08 -11.21 6.79
N ARG A 92 -11.08 -11.23 5.89
CA ARG A 92 -11.23 -10.79 4.50
C ARG A 92 -12.44 -11.44 3.81
N ASP A 93 -12.64 -12.74 4.00
CA ASP A 93 -13.68 -13.51 3.29
C ASP A 93 -15.09 -13.24 3.83
N ALA A 94 -15.20 -12.67 5.04
CA ALA A 94 -16.48 -12.19 5.58
C ALA A 94 -16.98 -10.93 4.88
N LEU A 95 -16.07 -10.18 4.23
CA LEU A 95 -16.39 -9.02 3.42
C LEU A 95 -16.76 -9.49 2.00
N LEU A 96 -17.98 -9.29 1.56
CA LEU A 96 -18.50 -9.78 0.29
C LEU A 96 -18.44 -11.32 0.15
N PRO A 97 -19.12 -12.09 0.98
CA PRO A 97 -19.02 -13.56 0.97
C PRO A 97 -19.50 -14.20 -0.34
N ARG A 98 -20.35 -13.50 -1.12
CA ARG A 98 -20.79 -13.95 -2.45
C ARG A 98 -19.71 -13.84 -3.54
N LEU A 99 -18.67 -13.05 -3.31
CA LEU A 99 -17.58 -12.86 -4.25
C LEU A 99 -16.36 -13.64 -3.75
N PRO A 100 -15.94 -14.72 -4.43
CA PRO A 100 -14.73 -15.44 -4.05
C PRO A 100 -13.53 -14.50 -3.93
N ALA A 101 -12.81 -14.60 -2.82
CA ALA A 101 -11.63 -13.76 -2.60
C ALA A 101 -10.50 -14.20 -3.54
N ALA A 102 -9.87 -13.22 -4.19
CA ALA A 102 -8.62 -13.43 -4.91
C ALA A 102 -7.43 -13.46 -3.93
N PRO A 103 -6.35 -14.15 -4.26
CA PRO A 103 -5.13 -14.06 -3.47
C PRO A 103 -4.45 -12.70 -3.64
N GLY A 104 -3.76 -12.22 -2.59
CA GLY A 104 -2.86 -11.09 -2.65
C GLY A 104 -3.34 -9.86 -1.88
N LYS A 105 -2.38 -8.95 -1.65
CA LYS A 105 -2.56 -7.77 -0.81
C LYS A 105 -3.64 -6.82 -1.34
N GLY A 106 -3.67 -6.60 -2.64
CA GLY A 106 -4.63 -5.68 -3.25
C GLY A 106 -6.10 -6.08 -3.04
N GLU A 107 -6.39 -7.38 -2.98
CA GLU A 107 -7.72 -7.89 -2.62
C GLU A 107 -8.14 -7.46 -1.22
N VAL A 108 -7.20 -7.55 -0.27
CA VAL A 108 -7.43 -7.15 1.13
C VAL A 108 -7.68 -5.65 1.23
N LEU A 109 -6.85 -4.85 0.56
CA LEU A 109 -7.00 -3.39 0.52
C LEU A 109 -8.33 -2.98 -0.10
N TRP A 110 -8.73 -3.61 -1.20
CA TRP A 110 -10.01 -3.35 -1.84
C TRP A 110 -11.19 -3.68 -0.92
N ARG A 111 -11.20 -4.86 -0.32
CA ARG A 111 -12.26 -5.27 0.61
C ARG A 111 -12.30 -4.43 1.87
N SER A 112 -11.18 -3.89 2.33
CA SER A 112 -11.11 -3.06 3.53
C SER A 112 -11.96 -1.79 3.43
N LEU A 113 -12.24 -1.30 2.22
CA LEU A 113 -13.16 -0.18 2.01
C LEU A 113 -14.59 -0.50 2.49
N LEU A 114 -14.99 -1.78 2.46
CA LEU A 114 -16.23 -2.25 3.07
C LEU A 114 -16.17 -2.34 4.60
N ALA A 115 -14.99 -2.50 5.16
CA ALA A 115 -14.80 -2.60 6.60
C ALA A 115 -14.59 -1.24 7.27
N THR A 116 -14.53 -0.15 6.54
CA THR A 116 -14.18 1.19 7.08
C THR A 116 -15.14 2.26 6.57
N SER A 117 -15.20 3.39 7.28
CA SER A 117 -16.09 4.52 6.95
C SER A 117 -15.37 5.87 6.85
N GLY A 118 -14.12 5.98 7.34
CA GLY A 118 -13.38 7.24 7.36
C GLY A 118 -13.22 7.87 5.97
N ALA A 119 -13.32 9.19 5.89
CA ALA A 119 -13.13 9.96 4.67
C ALA A 119 -11.69 9.89 4.13
N ILE A 120 -10.73 9.60 5.01
CA ILE A 120 -9.34 9.32 4.70
C ILE A 120 -9.08 7.87 5.13
N VAL A 121 -8.52 7.07 4.22
CA VAL A 121 -8.09 5.70 4.51
C VAL A 121 -6.58 5.65 4.45
N CYS A 122 -5.97 5.20 5.55
CA CYS A 122 -4.53 5.04 5.69
C CYS A 122 -4.20 3.55 5.74
N PHE A 123 -3.33 3.08 4.86
CA PHE A 123 -2.83 1.72 4.83
C PHE A 123 -1.45 1.65 5.47
N VAL A 124 -1.23 0.64 6.30
CA VAL A 124 0.03 0.36 6.98
C VAL A 124 0.28 -1.15 6.92
N ASP A 125 1.46 -1.56 6.48
CA ASP A 125 1.83 -2.97 6.46
C ASP A 125 1.95 -3.52 7.89
N ALA A 126 1.52 -4.77 8.11
CA ALA A 126 1.52 -5.41 9.43
C ALA A 126 2.86 -6.07 9.80
N ASP A 127 3.85 -6.06 8.89
CA ASP A 127 5.18 -6.69 9.06
C ASP A 127 6.28 -5.71 9.53
N LEU A 128 5.91 -4.49 9.92
CA LEU A 128 6.85 -3.46 10.34
C LEU A 128 7.45 -3.77 11.71
N ARG A 129 8.75 -3.58 11.82
CA ARG A 129 9.48 -3.63 13.09
C ARG A 129 9.85 -2.22 13.53
N GLU A 130 9.95 -1.98 14.83
CA GLU A 130 10.27 -0.67 15.38
C GLU A 130 9.34 0.43 14.83
N PHE A 131 8.04 0.13 14.84
CA PHE A 131 7.02 1.00 14.24
C PHE A 131 6.87 2.32 15.02
N ASP A 132 6.91 3.44 14.30
CA ASP A 132 6.63 4.77 14.83
C ASP A 132 5.24 5.24 14.35
N PRO A 133 4.32 5.68 15.24
CA PRO A 133 3.04 6.28 14.86
C PRO A 133 3.15 7.47 13.89
N ALA A 134 4.33 8.09 13.77
CA ALA A 134 4.62 9.12 12.77
C ALA A 134 4.44 8.62 11.32
N PHE A 135 4.49 7.30 11.08
CA PHE A 135 4.11 6.73 9.78
C PHE A 135 2.65 7.06 9.44
N VAL A 136 1.74 6.96 10.41
CA VAL A 136 0.33 7.29 10.19
C VAL A 136 0.11 8.80 10.17
N SER A 137 0.53 9.52 11.20
CA SER A 137 0.28 10.97 11.30
C SER A 137 0.96 11.75 10.17
N GLY A 138 2.16 11.33 9.75
CA GLY A 138 2.89 11.93 8.65
C GLY A 138 2.14 11.85 7.32
N ILE A 139 1.67 10.65 6.93
CA ILE A 139 1.00 10.48 5.63
C ILE A 139 -0.47 10.96 5.63
N VAL A 140 -1.15 10.96 6.78
CA VAL A 140 -2.50 11.51 6.93
C VAL A 140 -2.49 13.04 7.00
N GLY A 141 -1.43 13.62 7.57
CA GLY A 141 -1.31 15.05 7.84
C GLY A 141 -1.57 15.94 6.63
N PRO A 142 -0.92 15.74 5.47
CA PRO A 142 -1.18 16.54 4.29
C PRO A 142 -2.63 16.47 3.80
N LEU A 143 -3.29 15.32 3.91
CA LEU A 143 -4.70 15.17 3.53
C LEU A 143 -5.66 15.93 4.46
N LEU A 144 -5.30 16.09 5.73
CA LEU A 144 -6.07 16.88 6.67
C LEU A 144 -5.90 18.39 6.46
N THR A 145 -4.72 18.83 6.01
CA THR A 145 -4.34 20.24 5.91
C THR A 145 -4.49 20.83 4.50
N ASP A 146 -4.54 20.01 3.46
CA ASP A 146 -4.70 20.45 2.06
C ASP A 146 -5.83 19.64 1.37
N PRO A 147 -6.99 20.26 1.13
CA PRO A 147 -8.13 19.60 0.48
C PRO A 147 -7.86 19.22 -0.99
N ALA A 148 -6.85 19.82 -1.64
CA ALA A 148 -6.47 19.50 -3.01
C ALA A 148 -5.68 18.18 -3.11
N LEU A 149 -5.16 17.66 -2.00
CA LEU A 149 -4.47 16.38 -1.99
C LEU A 149 -5.44 15.22 -1.90
N HIS A 150 -5.17 14.20 -2.69
CA HIS A 150 -5.99 13.00 -2.77
C HIS A 150 -5.25 11.72 -2.37
N LEU A 151 -3.93 11.66 -2.57
CA LEU A 151 -3.10 10.51 -2.19
C LEU A 151 -1.73 10.98 -1.69
N VAL A 152 -1.29 10.42 -0.56
CA VAL A 152 0.01 10.68 0.05
C VAL A 152 0.70 9.36 0.32
N LYS A 153 1.92 9.19 -0.19
CA LYS A 153 2.74 8.00 0.08
C LYS A 153 3.81 8.31 1.12
N ALA A 154 4.13 7.32 1.94
CA ALA A 154 5.35 7.38 2.73
C ALA A 154 6.58 7.28 1.82
N MET A 155 7.63 7.99 2.17
CA MET A 155 8.99 7.74 1.73
C MET A 155 9.88 7.53 2.96
N TYR A 156 10.86 6.68 2.83
CA TYR A 156 11.71 6.26 3.94
C TYR A 156 12.96 5.56 3.42
N ASP A 157 13.99 5.50 4.25
CA ASP A 157 15.15 4.67 4.00
C ASP A 157 14.83 3.20 4.29
N ARG A 158 15.39 2.30 3.46
CA ARG A 158 15.31 0.85 3.62
C ARG A 158 16.70 0.28 3.83
N PRO A 159 17.16 0.12 5.07
CA PRO A 159 18.43 -0.51 5.34
C PRO A 159 18.42 -1.96 4.82
N PHE A 160 19.56 -2.40 4.30
CA PHE A 160 19.78 -3.76 3.88
C PHE A 160 21.04 -4.31 4.54
N GLU A 161 20.93 -5.44 5.21
CA GLU A 161 22.08 -6.13 5.77
C GLU A 161 22.67 -7.08 4.71
N ALA A 162 23.92 -6.84 4.38
CA ALA A 162 24.71 -7.70 3.50
C ALA A 162 26.09 -7.91 4.13
N ASP A 163 26.52 -9.15 4.24
CA ASP A 163 27.87 -9.54 4.72
C ASP A 163 28.26 -8.90 6.08
N GLY A 164 27.26 -8.74 6.99
CA GLY A 164 27.46 -8.13 8.30
C GLY A 164 27.57 -6.60 8.32
N ALA A 165 27.36 -5.95 7.17
CA ALA A 165 27.31 -4.50 7.06
C ALA A 165 25.88 -4.02 6.73
N VAL A 166 25.45 -2.93 7.37
CA VAL A 166 24.19 -2.27 7.06
C VAL A 166 24.42 -1.27 5.93
N VAL A 167 23.76 -1.51 4.78
CA VAL A 167 23.70 -0.56 3.66
C VAL A 167 22.44 0.28 3.83
N PRO A 168 22.54 1.57 4.15
CA PRO A 168 21.39 2.38 4.54
C PRO A 168 20.26 2.45 3.49
N ALA A 169 20.60 2.41 2.20
CA ALA A 169 19.64 2.51 1.09
C ALA A 169 19.62 1.26 0.18
N GLY A 170 20.10 0.11 0.66
CA GLY A 170 20.24 -1.11 -0.16
C GLY A 170 18.94 -1.92 -0.34
N GLY A 171 17.87 -1.58 0.38
CA GLY A 171 16.56 -2.23 0.28
C GLY A 171 15.76 -1.76 -0.94
N GLY A 172 14.64 -2.45 -1.20
CA GLY A 172 13.75 -2.05 -2.30
C GLY A 172 14.20 -2.49 -3.69
N ARG A 173 14.86 -3.66 -3.80
CA ARG A 173 15.37 -4.20 -5.08
C ARG A 173 14.33 -4.18 -6.22
N VAL A 174 13.09 -4.55 -5.96
CA VAL A 174 12.02 -4.51 -6.98
C VAL A 174 11.66 -3.06 -7.34
N THR A 175 11.71 -2.14 -6.38
CA THR A 175 11.54 -0.71 -6.67
C THR A 175 12.59 -0.23 -7.65
N GLU A 176 13.88 -0.47 -7.37
CA GLU A 176 14.98 0.07 -8.19
C GLU A 176 15.12 -0.66 -9.54
N LEU A 177 14.90 -1.97 -9.58
CA LEU A 177 15.15 -2.78 -10.78
C LEU A 177 13.94 -2.91 -11.72
N VAL A 178 12.73 -2.63 -11.22
CA VAL A 178 11.49 -2.81 -12.00
C VAL A 178 10.61 -1.56 -11.98
N ALA A 179 10.11 -1.15 -10.80
CA ALA A 179 9.12 -0.09 -10.75
C ALA A 179 9.68 1.27 -11.15
N ARG A 180 10.88 1.62 -10.70
CA ARG A 180 11.52 2.91 -11.03
C ARG A 180 11.80 3.04 -12.52
N PRO A 181 12.41 2.05 -13.21
CA PRO A 181 12.55 2.08 -14.67
C PRO A 181 11.21 2.21 -15.39
N LEU A 182 10.19 1.41 -15.02
CA LEU A 182 8.88 1.47 -15.64
C LEU A 182 8.23 2.86 -15.49
N LEU A 183 8.27 3.45 -14.29
CA LEU A 183 7.72 4.77 -14.03
C LEU A 183 8.48 5.86 -14.79
N ASN A 184 9.82 5.82 -14.80
CA ASN A 184 10.61 6.81 -15.53
C ASN A 184 10.37 6.78 -17.04
N LEU A 185 10.23 5.59 -17.61
CA LEU A 185 10.05 5.43 -19.06
C LEU A 185 8.61 5.70 -19.53
N HIS A 186 7.61 5.35 -18.72
CA HIS A 186 6.22 5.38 -19.17
C HIS A 186 5.34 6.43 -18.44
N TRP A 187 5.68 6.77 -17.19
CA TRP A 187 4.98 7.80 -16.41
C TRP A 187 5.98 8.75 -15.74
N PRO A 188 6.75 9.53 -16.53
CA PRO A 188 7.86 10.35 -16.00
C PRO A 188 7.41 11.36 -14.93
N GLN A 189 6.13 11.69 -14.86
CA GLN A 189 5.57 12.53 -13.79
C GLN A 189 5.71 11.85 -12.42
N LEU A 190 5.64 10.50 -12.36
CA LEU A 190 5.75 9.71 -11.12
C LEU A 190 7.19 9.37 -10.74
N ALA A 191 8.17 9.72 -11.56
CA ALA A 191 9.58 9.42 -11.30
C ALA A 191 10.13 10.10 -10.02
N GLY A 192 9.43 11.11 -9.49
CA GLY A 192 9.76 11.80 -8.24
C GLY A 192 9.38 11.02 -6.97
N PHE A 193 8.57 9.97 -7.06
CA PHE A 193 8.23 9.15 -5.88
C PHE A 193 9.41 8.30 -5.43
N VAL A 194 9.83 8.50 -4.16
CA VAL A 194 10.99 7.80 -3.57
C VAL A 194 10.66 6.33 -3.34
N GLN A 195 9.47 6.04 -2.78
CA GLN A 195 8.99 4.68 -2.52
C GLN A 195 7.66 4.39 -3.26
N PRO A 196 7.67 4.27 -4.59
CA PRO A 196 6.43 4.07 -5.36
C PRO A 196 5.70 2.78 -5.00
N LEU A 197 6.42 1.73 -4.58
CA LEU A 197 5.86 0.46 -4.13
C LEU A 197 5.68 0.37 -2.61
N GLY A 198 5.88 1.45 -1.85
CA GLY A 198 5.66 1.46 -0.41
C GLY A 198 4.21 1.11 -0.07
N GLY A 199 4.02 0.22 0.91
CA GLY A 199 2.70 -0.21 1.37
C GLY A 199 2.04 0.79 2.32
N GLU A 200 2.79 1.76 2.79
CA GLU A 200 2.34 2.81 3.70
C GLU A 200 1.92 4.03 2.89
N TYR A 201 0.62 4.27 2.81
CA TYR A 201 0.05 5.43 2.13
C TYR A 201 -1.36 5.72 2.64
N ALA A 202 -1.79 6.96 2.47
CA ALA A 202 -3.14 7.37 2.75
C ALA A 202 -3.77 8.02 1.51
N ALA A 203 -5.08 7.88 1.39
CA ALA A 203 -5.82 8.53 0.32
C ALA A 203 -7.23 8.93 0.78
N ARG A 204 -7.80 9.91 0.10
CA ARG A 204 -9.23 10.18 0.25
C ARG A 204 -10.04 8.98 -0.20
N ARG A 205 -11.01 8.58 0.59
CA ARG A 205 -11.94 7.50 0.25
C ARG A 205 -12.57 7.71 -1.11
N ALA A 206 -13.01 8.92 -1.42
CA ALA A 206 -13.64 9.27 -2.69
C ALA A 206 -12.72 9.04 -3.92
N LEU A 207 -11.39 9.06 -3.75
CA LEU A 207 -10.46 8.63 -4.79
C LEU A 207 -10.42 7.11 -4.86
N LEU A 208 -10.16 6.41 -3.73
CA LEU A 208 -10.00 4.95 -3.70
C LEU A 208 -11.22 4.20 -4.25
N GLU A 209 -12.42 4.68 -3.97
CA GLU A 209 -13.69 4.10 -4.44
C GLU A 209 -13.83 4.11 -5.97
N ARG A 210 -13.10 4.99 -6.65
CA ARG A 210 -13.13 5.16 -8.11
C ARG A 210 -12.00 4.43 -8.83
N LEU A 211 -10.99 3.95 -8.09
CA LEU A 211 -9.85 3.25 -8.66
C LEU A 211 -10.11 1.74 -8.74
N PRO A 212 -9.67 1.09 -9.82
CA PRO A 212 -9.57 -0.37 -9.86
C PRO A 212 -8.37 -0.85 -9.02
N PHE A 213 -8.50 -2.02 -8.41
CA PHE A 213 -7.44 -2.57 -7.55
C PHE A 213 -6.86 -3.85 -8.15
N PRO A 214 -5.60 -3.85 -8.63
CA PRO A 214 -4.87 -5.09 -8.86
C PRO A 214 -4.85 -5.94 -7.60
N THR A 215 -5.23 -7.23 -7.70
CA THR A 215 -5.41 -8.07 -6.50
C THR A 215 -4.10 -8.46 -5.82
N GLY A 216 -2.98 -8.51 -6.59
CA GLY A 216 -1.65 -8.92 -6.12
C GLY A 216 -0.72 -7.76 -5.76
N TYR A 217 0.57 -8.00 -5.94
CA TYR A 217 1.66 -7.03 -5.66
C TYR A 217 1.74 -5.85 -6.64
N GLY A 218 0.90 -5.81 -7.65
CA GLY A 218 0.80 -4.66 -8.55
C GLY A 218 -0.04 -3.51 -8.00
N VAL A 219 -0.68 -3.68 -6.83
CA VAL A 219 -1.66 -2.74 -6.30
C VAL A 219 -1.07 -1.35 -6.08
N GLU A 220 0.11 -1.23 -5.50
CA GLU A 220 0.74 0.07 -5.21
C GLU A 220 1.07 0.83 -6.50
N LEU A 221 1.65 0.14 -7.49
CA LEU A 221 1.94 0.76 -8.79
C LEU A 221 0.65 1.11 -9.52
N GLY A 222 -0.32 0.19 -9.55
CA GLY A 222 -1.59 0.40 -10.20
C GLY A 222 -2.35 1.60 -9.66
N LEU A 223 -2.52 1.68 -8.33
CA LEU A 223 -3.20 2.80 -7.69
C LEU A 223 -2.47 4.13 -7.90
N LEU A 224 -1.14 4.12 -7.91
CA LEU A 224 -0.35 5.34 -8.14
C LEU A 224 -0.54 5.87 -9.58
N VAL A 225 -0.51 4.98 -10.57
CA VAL A 225 -0.74 5.33 -11.98
C VAL A 225 -2.18 5.79 -12.19
N ASP A 226 -3.15 5.02 -11.71
CA ASP A 226 -4.57 5.32 -11.87
C ASP A 226 -4.96 6.63 -11.13
N ALA A 227 -4.33 6.91 -9.97
CA ALA A 227 -4.50 8.18 -9.26
C ALA A 227 -3.91 9.37 -10.02
N LEU A 228 -2.74 9.21 -10.67
CA LEU A 228 -2.20 10.25 -11.55
C LEU A 228 -3.16 10.57 -12.71
N GLU A 229 -3.69 9.53 -13.35
CA GLU A 229 -4.59 9.70 -14.50
C GLU A 229 -5.93 10.34 -14.09
N LEU A 230 -6.44 10.00 -12.91
CA LEU A 230 -7.74 10.48 -12.44
C LEU A 230 -7.69 11.87 -11.80
N ALA A 231 -6.64 12.16 -11.01
CA ALA A 231 -6.56 13.36 -10.16
C ALA A 231 -5.42 14.32 -10.54
N GLY A 232 -4.49 13.87 -11.39
CA GLY A 232 -3.31 14.65 -11.76
C GLY A 232 -2.21 14.63 -10.69
N LEU A 233 -1.00 15.04 -11.09
CA LEU A 233 0.19 14.98 -10.24
C LEU A 233 0.11 15.89 -9.01
N ASP A 234 -0.51 17.05 -9.12
CA ASP A 234 -0.61 18.03 -8.03
C ASP A 234 -1.53 17.57 -6.88
N ALA A 235 -2.37 16.56 -7.13
CA ALA A 235 -3.18 15.90 -6.09
C ALA A 235 -2.42 14.78 -5.35
N LEU A 236 -1.19 14.49 -5.74
CA LEU A 236 -0.35 13.44 -5.18
C LEU A 236 0.83 14.06 -4.43
N ALA A 237 1.22 13.43 -3.32
CA ALA A 237 2.33 13.89 -2.48
C ALA A 237 3.06 12.71 -1.81
N GLN A 238 4.16 13.02 -1.13
CA GLN A 238 4.88 12.06 -0.32
C GLN A 238 5.43 12.70 0.96
N VAL A 239 5.62 11.89 2.00
CA VAL A 239 6.14 12.33 3.31
C VAL A 239 7.26 11.40 3.75
N ASP A 240 8.37 11.98 4.15
CA ASP A 240 9.47 11.28 4.79
C ASP A 240 9.07 10.92 6.24
N VAL A 241 9.04 9.63 6.49
CA VAL A 241 8.71 9.04 7.79
C VAL A 241 9.92 8.35 8.44
N GLY A 242 11.12 8.57 7.92
CA GLY A 242 12.39 8.10 8.48
C GLY A 242 12.84 6.75 7.93
N VAL A 243 12.93 5.72 8.77
CA VAL A 243 13.51 4.41 8.43
C VAL A 243 12.44 3.32 8.56
N ARG A 244 12.40 2.42 7.58
CA ARG A 244 11.50 1.27 7.59
C ARG A 244 12.27 -0.04 7.73
N HIS A 245 12.07 -0.72 8.85
CA HIS A 245 12.58 -2.06 9.10
C HIS A 245 11.51 -3.12 8.77
N HIS A 246 11.84 -4.11 7.95
CA HIS A 246 10.92 -5.16 7.53
C HIS A 246 11.65 -6.47 7.24
N ARG A 247 10.89 -7.58 7.14
CA ARG A 247 11.43 -8.89 6.76
C ARG A 247 11.87 -8.89 5.29
N HIS A 248 13.06 -9.41 5.00
CA HIS A 248 13.55 -9.58 3.64
C HIS A 248 12.95 -10.82 2.98
N GLN A 249 12.55 -10.67 1.71
CA GLN A 249 12.12 -11.77 0.87
C GLN A 249 13.30 -12.29 0.02
N ASP A 250 13.25 -13.59 -0.31
CA ASP A 250 14.23 -14.20 -1.19
C ASP A 250 14.11 -13.71 -2.65
N GLY A 251 15.16 -13.95 -3.45
CA GLY A 251 15.23 -13.48 -4.83
C GLY A 251 14.12 -14.04 -5.74
N GLN A 252 13.64 -15.27 -5.50
CA GLN A 252 12.57 -15.84 -6.30
C GLN A 252 11.21 -15.23 -5.97
N ALA A 253 10.93 -14.95 -4.70
CA ALA A 253 9.73 -14.23 -4.29
C ALA A 253 9.71 -12.81 -4.89
N LEU A 254 10.84 -12.10 -4.86
CA LEU A 254 10.98 -10.79 -5.50
C LEU A 254 10.79 -10.87 -7.02
N GLY A 255 11.24 -11.94 -7.67
CA GLY A 255 11.03 -12.17 -9.11
C GLY A 255 9.53 -12.35 -9.45
N ARG A 256 8.78 -13.08 -8.63
CA ARG A 256 7.31 -13.21 -8.78
C ARG A 256 6.59 -11.88 -8.59
N MET A 257 7.03 -11.11 -7.59
CA MET A 257 6.53 -9.75 -7.35
C MET A 257 6.80 -8.84 -8.55
N ALA A 258 8.04 -8.85 -9.07
CA ALA A 258 8.46 -8.08 -10.24
C ALA A 258 7.60 -8.40 -11.48
N ALA A 259 7.34 -9.69 -11.73
CA ALA A 259 6.50 -10.13 -12.85
C ALA A 259 5.06 -9.60 -12.73
N THR A 260 4.48 -9.62 -11.52
CA THR A 260 3.14 -9.10 -11.28
C THR A 260 3.07 -7.59 -11.50
N ILE A 261 4.07 -6.84 -11.00
CA ILE A 261 4.18 -5.39 -11.18
C ILE A 261 4.34 -5.04 -12.67
N TYR A 262 5.19 -5.76 -13.39
CA TYR A 262 5.38 -5.56 -14.81
C TYR A 262 4.08 -5.78 -15.60
N ARG A 263 3.35 -6.85 -15.31
CA ARG A 263 2.04 -7.08 -15.94
C ARG A 263 1.02 -5.98 -15.65
N THR A 264 0.96 -5.52 -14.40
CA THR A 264 0.11 -4.39 -14.02
C THR A 264 0.46 -3.14 -14.82
N ALA A 265 1.75 -2.86 -15.04
CA ALA A 265 2.18 -1.74 -15.87
C ALA A 265 1.74 -1.91 -17.34
N LEU A 266 1.90 -3.11 -17.92
CA LEU A 266 1.46 -3.39 -19.29
C LEU A 266 -0.03 -3.16 -19.48
N GLU A 267 -0.86 -3.57 -18.52
CA GLU A 267 -2.31 -3.37 -18.56
C GLU A 267 -2.69 -1.87 -18.54
N ARG A 268 -1.96 -1.04 -17.77
CA ARG A 268 -2.19 0.40 -17.76
C ARG A 268 -1.76 1.04 -19.09
N LEU A 269 -0.66 0.58 -19.67
CA LEU A 269 -0.21 1.06 -20.98
C LEU A 269 -1.17 0.70 -22.10
N ASP A 270 -1.72 -0.51 -22.07
CA ASP A 270 -2.73 -0.97 -23.03
C ASP A 270 -4.03 -0.17 -22.89
N ARG A 271 -4.53 -0.02 -21.65
CA ARG A 271 -5.73 0.78 -21.33
C ARG A 271 -5.59 2.21 -21.78
N ALA A 272 -4.40 2.81 -21.64
CA ALA A 272 -4.08 4.16 -22.10
C ALA A 272 -3.78 4.24 -23.61
N HIS A 273 -3.91 3.16 -24.37
CA HIS A 273 -3.57 3.05 -25.79
C HIS A 273 -2.13 3.48 -26.14
N ARG A 274 -1.21 3.40 -25.17
CA ARG A 274 0.21 3.73 -25.35
C ARG A 274 1.03 2.54 -25.85
N LEU A 275 0.57 1.34 -25.57
CA LEU A 275 1.16 0.10 -26.04
C LEU A 275 0.01 -0.87 -26.33
N LYS A 276 0.00 -1.46 -27.50
CA LYS A 276 -0.94 -2.54 -27.82
C LYS A 276 -0.32 -3.85 -27.33
N ALA A 277 -0.76 -4.34 -26.18
CA ALA A 277 -0.40 -5.67 -25.71
C ALA A 277 -1.21 -6.70 -26.51
N ASP A 278 -0.52 -7.56 -27.26
CA ASP A 278 -1.15 -8.73 -27.85
C ASP A 278 -1.29 -9.78 -26.74
N PRO A 279 -2.52 -10.20 -26.37
CA PRO A 279 -2.72 -11.21 -25.34
C PRO A 279 -2.01 -12.52 -25.60
N ASP A 280 -1.79 -12.86 -26.87
CA ASP A 280 -1.11 -14.10 -27.26
C ASP A 280 0.42 -14.02 -27.08
N LEU A 281 0.99 -12.81 -27.01
CA LEU A 281 2.41 -12.58 -26.79
C LEU A 281 2.80 -12.47 -25.30
N VAL A 282 1.85 -12.15 -24.42
CA VAL A 282 2.12 -12.00 -22.99
C VAL A 282 1.69 -13.26 -22.24
N ARG A 283 2.63 -14.19 -22.09
CA ARG A 283 2.38 -15.41 -21.31
C ARG A 283 2.16 -15.07 -19.82
N PRO A 284 1.08 -15.55 -19.20
CA PRO A 284 0.82 -15.32 -17.77
C PRO A 284 1.58 -16.31 -16.88
N LEU A 285 2.78 -16.66 -17.25
CA LEU A 285 3.62 -17.67 -16.61
C LEU A 285 5.05 -17.16 -16.44
N LEU A 286 5.61 -17.34 -15.24
CA LEU A 286 7.02 -17.12 -14.91
C LEU A 286 7.69 -18.45 -14.59
N THR A 287 8.71 -18.83 -15.32
CA THR A 287 9.54 -20.00 -14.99
C THR A 287 10.80 -19.55 -14.26
N GLN A 288 11.03 -20.12 -13.09
CA GLN A 288 12.24 -19.93 -12.27
C GLN A 288 12.94 -21.27 -12.08
N TYR A 289 14.21 -21.25 -11.72
CA TYR A 289 15.03 -22.44 -11.56
C TYR A 289 15.55 -22.57 -10.14
N THR A 290 15.48 -23.78 -9.59
CA THR A 290 16.07 -24.12 -8.29
C THR A 290 17.20 -25.13 -8.51
N ARG A 291 18.34 -24.93 -7.85
CA ARG A 291 19.43 -25.90 -7.84
C ARG A 291 19.04 -27.11 -6.99
N THR A 292 19.17 -28.30 -7.55
CA THR A 292 18.99 -29.58 -6.88
C THR A 292 20.24 -30.45 -7.02
N ALA A 293 20.27 -31.61 -6.40
CA ALA A 293 21.38 -32.56 -6.56
C ALA A 293 21.59 -32.99 -8.03
N ASP A 294 20.50 -33.05 -8.80
CA ASP A 294 20.49 -33.51 -10.19
C ASP A 294 20.60 -32.35 -11.21
N GLY A 295 20.91 -31.13 -10.75
CA GLY A 295 21.05 -29.98 -11.65
C GLY A 295 20.05 -28.85 -11.35
N PHE A 296 19.55 -28.18 -12.41
CA PHE A 296 18.53 -27.12 -12.27
C PHE A 296 17.15 -27.63 -12.62
N THR A 297 16.22 -27.54 -11.67
CA THR A 297 14.83 -27.91 -11.85
C THR A 297 13.97 -26.67 -12.09
N PRO A 298 13.20 -26.59 -13.20
CA PRO A 298 12.30 -25.48 -13.46
C PRO A 298 11.07 -25.54 -12.55
N ARG A 299 10.62 -24.37 -12.09
CA ARG A 299 9.33 -24.18 -11.42
C ARG A 299 8.57 -23.07 -12.13
N THR A 300 7.37 -23.36 -12.60
CA THR A 300 6.52 -22.41 -13.30
C THR A 300 5.43 -21.89 -12.36
N HIS A 301 5.29 -20.57 -12.32
CA HIS A 301 4.33 -19.85 -11.47
C HIS A 301 3.35 -19.08 -12.35
N PRO A 302 2.04 -19.11 -12.06
CA PRO A 302 1.11 -18.22 -12.71
C PRO A 302 1.38 -16.77 -12.27
N VAL A 303 1.27 -15.85 -13.21
CA VAL A 303 1.36 -14.40 -13.00
C VAL A 303 0.02 -13.81 -13.40
N PRO A 304 -1.00 -13.88 -12.52
CA PRO A 304 -2.32 -13.36 -12.85
C PRO A 304 -2.28 -11.84 -12.94
N ALA A 305 -3.12 -11.30 -13.81
CA ALA A 305 -3.40 -9.88 -13.95
C ALA A 305 -4.85 -9.59 -13.53
N THR A 306 -5.27 -10.17 -12.43
CA THR A 306 -6.64 -10.00 -11.92
C THR A 306 -6.78 -8.66 -11.24
N GLU A 307 -7.87 -7.97 -11.53
CA GLU A 307 -8.19 -6.67 -10.97
C GLU A 307 -9.62 -6.65 -10.42
N ARG A 308 -9.82 -5.95 -9.31
CA ARG A 308 -11.16 -5.65 -8.78
C ARG A 308 -11.64 -4.33 -9.38
N PRO A 309 -12.95 -4.24 -9.71
CA PRO A 309 -13.52 -3.00 -10.22
C PRO A 309 -13.50 -1.90 -9.17
N PRO A 310 -13.67 -0.62 -9.56
CA PRO A 310 -13.89 0.46 -8.62
C PRO A 310 -14.96 0.11 -7.59
N MET A 311 -14.69 0.31 -6.31
CA MET A 311 -15.59 -0.07 -5.22
C MET A 311 -16.96 0.61 -5.34
N ALA A 312 -17.01 1.84 -5.83
CA ALA A 312 -18.24 2.57 -6.10
C ALA A 312 -19.19 1.87 -7.12
N THR A 313 -18.70 0.88 -7.88
CA THR A 313 -19.52 0.10 -8.82
C THR A 313 -20.10 -1.18 -8.20
N VAL A 314 -19.65 -1.54 -6.99
CA VAL A 314 -20.09 -2.75 -6.28
C VAL A 314 -21.46 -2.50 -5.64
N PRO A 315 -22.52 -3.28 -5.97
CA PRO A 315 -23.85 -3.03 -5.46
C PRO A 315 -23.91 -2.99 -3.94
N GLU A 316 -23.31 -3.95 -3.25
CA GLU A 316 -23.30 -4.03 -1.79
C GLU A 316 -22.60 -2.85 -1.10
N TYR A 317 -21.73 -2.15 -1.81
CA TYR A 317 -21.10 -0.94 -1.32
C TYR A 317 -21.98 0.30 -1.50
N ARG A 318 -22.70 0.36 -2.62
CA ARG A 318 -23.59 1.48 -2.95
C ARG A 318 -24.83 1.55 -2.06
N ASP A 319 -25.26 0.39 -1.56
CA ASP A 319 -26.47 0.23 -0.75
C ASP A 319 -26.21 0.49 0.77
N ARG A 320 -25.02 0.97 1.13
CA ARG A 320 -24.62 1.36 2.49
C ARG A 320 -24.92 2.83 2.74
#